data_bff8160118929b33a2a132b41ecb95e4
#
_entry.id   bff8160118929b33a2a132b41ecb95e4
#
_cell.length_a   1.000
_cell.length_b   1.000
_cell.length_c   1.000
_cell.angle_alpha   90.00
_cell.angle_beta   90.00
_cell.angle_gamma   90.00
#
_symmetry.space_group_name_H-M   'P 1'
#
loop_
_entity.id
_entity.type
_entity.pdbx_description
1 polymer ?
#
loop_
_entity_poly.entity_id
_entity_poly.type
_entity_poly.pdbx_seq_one_letter_code
_entity_poly.pdbx_strand_id
1 'polypeptide(L)'
;MKRRFITILIPVISLLTACARNNVRSDIQEFIASFSIDIAVSNYLNASYSREDISIENEVTSKIKTAVVINREDQDNLAYDYTQITLENEIEKTNIHRYIEKRENKYFYMSEANPLEKTSEEVNNLINTFFYTSSSEGIYTGGMFMGDAFREILPDIQDLVTIDSENKLLVYSYVNIMNDENKEVRIEQTVTLDQYGMLVKEDLVKTSDLGVYETHIEVKKQ
;
A
#
# COMPACT_ATOMS: atom_id res chain seq x y z
N MET A 1 33.39 -2.50 6.94
CA MET A 1 32.54 -1.39 6.48
C MET A 1 31.15 -1.60 7.07
N LYS A 2 30.73 -0.77 8.03
CA LYS A 2 29.39 -0.90 8.66
C LYS A 2 28.41 -0.08 7.83
N ARG A 3 27.52 -0.75 7.10
CA ARG A 3 26.38 -0.10 6.43
C ARG A 3 25.43 0.41 7.51
N ARG A 4 25.34 1.72 7.68
CA ARG A 4 24.31 2.36 8.49
C ARG A 4 23.05 2.46 7.63
N PHE A 5 22.04 1.69 7.99
CA PHE A 5 20.68 1.91 7.50
C PHE A 5 20.20 3.27 8.00
N ILE A 6 20.01 4.19 7.10
CA ILE A 6 19.35 5.46 7.40
C ILE A 6 17.85 5.17 7.42
N THR A 7 17.32 4.96 8.61
CA THR A 7 15.89 5.05 8.88
C THR A 7 15.50 6.49 8.60
N ILE A 8 14.78 6.74 7.52
CA ILE A 8 14.18 8.06 7.27
C ILE A 8 13.08 8.22 8.31
N LEU A 9 13.46 8.79 9.43
CA LEU A 9 12.53 9.34 10.41
C LEU A 9 11.86 10.52 9.69
N ILE A 10 10.54 10.45 9.51
CA ILE A 10 9.72 11.62 9.22
C ILE A 10 10.13 12.68 10.24
N PRO A 11 10.58 13.88 9.84
CA PRO A 11 10.88 14.90 10.82
C PRO A 11 9.60 15.24 11.56
N VAL A 12 9.50 14.80 12.79
CA VAL A 12 8.54 15.31 13.75
C VAL A 12 8.89 16.78 13.92
N ILE A 13 8.18 17.65 13.20
CA ILE A 13 8.11 19.07 13.54
C ILE A 13 7.21 19.15 14.77
N SER A 14 7.74 18.70 15.88
CA SER A 14 7.22 19.01 17.19
C SER A 14 8.09 20.11 17.75
N LEU A 15 7.63 21.37 17.62
CA LEU A 15 7.82 22.40 18.64
C LEU A 15 7.06 23.67 18.23
N LEU A 16 6.11 24.03 19.12
CA LEU A 16 5.42 25.30 19.18
C LEU A 16 4.11 25.41 18.37
N THR A 17 3.08 24.70 18.82
CA THR A 17 1.75 25.29 19.02
C THR A 17 0.90 24.39 19.93
N ALA A 18 1.23 24.33 21.21
CA ALA A 18 0.25 24.00 22.23
C ALA A 18 -0.71 25.20 22.31
N CYS A 19 -1.90 25.08 21.72
CA CYS A 19 -3.11 25.88 21.90
C CYS A 19 -3.76 26.34 20.57
N ALA A 20 -3.81 25.47 19.57
CA ALA A 20 -4.91 25.43 18.65
C ALA A 20 -5.03 23.98 18.19
N ARG A 21 -5.87 23.20 18.82
CA ARG A 21 -6.46 22.03 18.14
C ARG A 21 -7.23 22.62 16.98
N ASN A 22 -6.59 22.70 15.84
CA ASN A 22 -7.27 23.02 14.60
C ASN A 22 -8.36 21.98 14.46
N ASN A 23 -9.63 22.41 14.60
CA ASN A 23 -10.76 21.52 14.37
C ASN A 23 -10.59 21.06 12.92
N VAL A 24 -10.49 19.76 12.72
CA VAL A 24 -10.48 19.17 11.38
C VAL A 24 -11.77 19.60 10.69
N ARG A 25 -11.70 19.92 9.41
CA ARG A 25 -12.85 20.32 8.57
C ARG A 25 -13.99 19.32 8.75
N SER A 26 -15.21 19.82 8.92
CA SER A 26 -16.39 18.99 9.24
C SER A 26 -16.73 17.97 8.15
N ASP A 27 -16.51 18.32 6.87
CA ASP A 27 -16.72 17.43 5.73
C ASP A 27 -15.76 16.23 5.76
N ILE A 28 -14.51 16.46 6.15
CA ILE A 28 -13.50 15.41 6.30
C ILE A 28 -13.86 14.52 7.52
N GLN A 29 -14.24 15.13 8.64
CA GLN A 29 -14.63 14.37 9.83
C GLN A 29 -15.80 13.44 9.56
N GLU A 30 -16.81 13.93 8.82
CA GLU A 30 -17.96 13.11 8.42
C GLU A 30 -17.54 11.95 7.53
N PHE A 31 -16.65 12.21 6.56
CA PHE A 31 -16.19 11.19 5.64
C PHE A 31 -15.42 10.08 6.36
N ILE A 32 -14.45 10.44 7.22
CA ILE A 32 -13.61 9.45 7.92
C ILE A 32 -14.33 8.76 9.09
N ALA A 33 -15.50 9.22 9.50
CA ALA A 33 -16.27 8.57 10.55
C ALA A 33 -16.64 7.11 10.20
N SER A 34 -16.79 6.82 8.91
CA SER A 34 -17.09 5.48 8.39
C SER A 34 -15.85 4.57 8.20
N PHE A 35 -14.63 5.07 8.39
CA PHE A 35 -13.43 4.26 8.28
C PHE A 35 -13.42 3.16 9.34
N SER A 36 -13.38 1.92 8.91
CA SER A 36 -13.34 0.74 9.79
C SER A 36 -12.75 -0.44 9.05
N ILE A 37 -11.76 -1.07 9.66
CA ILE A 37 -11.14 -2.26 9.10
C ILE A 37 -12.15 -3.40 8.93
N ASP A 38 -13.06 -3.60 9.89
CA ASP A 38 -14.07 -4.66 9.82
C ASP A 38 -15.04 -4.43 8.65
N ILE A 39 -15.43 -3.16 8.43
CA ILE A 39 -16.29 -2.79 7.31
C ILE A 39 -15.53 -2.93 5.99
N ALA A 40 -14.28 -2.48 5.93
CA ALA A 40 -13.43 -2.63 4.77
C ALA A 40 -13.25 -4.11 4.39
N VAL A 41 -12.86 -4.95 5.35
CA VAL A 41 -12.70 -6.39 5.16
C VAL A 41 -13.99 -7.06 4.65
N SER A 42 -15.16 -6.66 5.15
CA SER A 42 -16.44 -7.21 4.71
C SER A 42 -16.90 -6.73 3.33
N ASN A 43 -16.37 -5.61 2.84
CA ASN A 43 -16.70 -5.05 1.53
C ASN A 43 -15.73 -5.47 0.42
N TYR A 44 -14.52 -5.93 0.77
CA TYR A 44 -13.49 -6.38 -0.17
C TYR A 44 -13.35 -7.90 -0.12
N LEU A 45 -14.45 -8.63 -0.35
CA LEU A 45 -14.44 -10.10 -0.37
C LEU A 45 -13.67 -10.63 -1.59
N ASN A 46 -13.83 -9.94 -2.72
CA ASN A 46 -13.06 -10.16 -3.95
C ASN A 46 -12.32 -8.88 -4.28
N ALA A 47 -11.01 -8.93 -4.34
CA ALA A 47 -10.19 -7.76 -4.62
C ALA A 47 -8.91 -8.12 -5.35
N SER A 48 -8.41 -7.16 -6.10
CA SER A 48 -7.08 -7.21 -6.71
C SER A 48 -6.26 -6.00 -6.30
N TYR A 49 -4.98 -6.23 -6.14
CA TYR A 49 -3.96 -5.24 -5.88
C TYR A 49 -2.90 -5.32 -6.96
N SER A 50 -2.48 -4.18 -7.46
CA SER A 50 -1.31 -4.07 -8.33
C SER A 50 -0.40 -2.97 -7.82
N ARG A 51 0.91 -3.23 -7.87
CA ARG A 51 1.95 -2.27 -7.55
C ARG A 51 3.04 -2.35 -8.61
N GLU A 52 3.45 -1.21 -9.10
CA GLU A 52 4.62 -1.07 -9.96
C GLU A 52 5.58 -0.08 -9.32
N ASP A 53 6.79 -0.54 -8.99
CA ASP A 53 7.90 0.30 -8.56
C ASP A 53 8.89 0.43 -9.71
N ILE A 54 9.24 1.66 -10.05
CA ILE A 54 10.19 1.98 -11.13
C ILE A 54 11.33 2.79 -10.52
N SER A 55 12.56 2.36 -10.78
CA SER A 55 13.77 3.12 -10.45
C SER A 55 14.57 3.34 -11.71
N ILE A 56 14.95 4.59 -11.96
CA ILE A 56 15.80 4.98 -13.10
C ILE A 56 17.04 5.65 -12.52
N GLU A 57 18.17 4.95 -12.57
CA GLU A 57 19.46 5.44 -12.08
C GLU A 57 20.55 5.15 -13.11
N ASN A 58 21.36 6.14 -13.49
CA ASN A 58 22.49 5.98 -14.41
C ASN A 58 22.11 5.23 -15.71
N GLU A 59 20.99 5.62 -16.33
CA GLU A 59 20.44 5.01 -17.56
C GLU A 59 19.97 3.54 -17.40
N VAL A 60 19.99 2.99 -16.20
CA VAL A 60 19.43 1.67 -15.90
C VAL A 60 18.01 1.84 -15.36
N THR A 61 17.05 1.18 -15.99
CA THR A 61 15.68 1.12 -15.52
C THR A 61 15.44 -0.22 -14.84
N SER A 62 15.06 -0.16 -13.57
CA SER A 62 14.62 -1.32 -12.78
C SER A 62 13.14 -1.21 -12.48
N LYS A 63 12.37 -2.28 -12.69
CA LYS A 63 10.94 -2.34 -12.40
C LYS A 63 10.61 -3.56 -11.56
N ILE A 64 9.78 -3.38 -10.55
CA ILE A 64 9.18 -4.45 -9.78
C ILE A 64 7.67 -4.34 -9.92
N LYS A 65 7.06 -5.37 -10.48
CA LYS A 65 5.60 -5.47 -10.61
C LYS A 65 5.11 -6.52 -9.64
N THR A 66 4.18 -6.13 -8.79
CA THR A 66 3.52 -7.03 -7.84
C THR A 66 2.02 -7.02 -8.11
N ALA A 67 1.43 -8.19 -8.16
CA ALA A 67 -0.02 -8.36 -8.25
C ALA A 67 -0.47 -9.33 -7.17
N VAL A 68 -1.61 -9.03 -6.53
CA VAL A 68 -2.28 -9.92 -5.59
C VAL A 68 -3.75 -9.97 -5.95
N VAL A 69 -4.32 -11.16 -6.00
CA VAL A 69 -5.76 -11.38 -6.15
C VAL A 69 -6.23 -12.20 -4.97
N ILE A 70 -7.30 -11.75 -4.33
CA ILE A 70 -7.94 -12.47 -3.25
C ILE A 70 -9.40 -12.76 -3.58
N ASN A 71 -9.87 -13.93 -3.13
CA ASN A 71 -11.29 -14.26 -3.11
C ASN A 71 -11.61 -14.96 -1.80
N ARG A 72 -12.60 -14.46 -1.07
CA ARG A 72 -13.13 -15.02 0.17
C ARG A 72 -14.66 -14.93 0.26
N GLU A 73 -15.32 -14.65 -0.85
CA GLU A 73 -16.78 -14.63 -0.93
C GLU A 73 -17.39 -15.98 -0.59
N ASP A 74 -16.75 -17.04 -1.07
CA ASP A 74 -17.08 -18.42 -0.74
C ASP A 74 -16.06 -18.96 0.27
N GLN A 75 -16.50 -19.17 1.52
CA GLN A 75 -15.65 -19.69 2.60
C GLN A 75 -15.12 -21.11 2.31
N ASP A 76 -15.81 -21.84 1.43
CA ASP A 76 -15.37 -23.15 0.98
C ASP A 76 -14.37 -23.08 -0.18
N ASN A 77 -14.24 -21.93 -0.85
CA ASN A 77 -13.37 -21.73 -2.01
C ASN A 77 -12.51 -20.46 -1.88
N LEU A 78 -11.78 -20.39 -0.78
CA LEU A 78 -10.82 -19.30 -0.55
C LEU A 78 -9.73 -19.31 -1.63
N ALA A 79 -9.39 -18.15 -2.17
CA ALA A 79 -8.31 -18.00 -3.14
C ALA A 79 -7.36 -16.85 -2.75
N TYR A 80 -6.09 -17.09 -3.00
CA TYR A 80 -5.01 -16.11 -2.91
C TYR A 80 -4.04 -16.40 -4.05
N ASP A 81 -3.71 -15.37 -4.82
CA ASP A 81 -2.73 -15.43 -5.89
C ASP A 81 -1.80 -14.23 -5.77
N TYR A 82 -0.52 -14.46 -5.73
CA TYR A 82 0.53 -13.46 -5.63
C TYR A 82 1.55 -13.67 -6.73
N THR A 83 1.82 -12.64 -7.51
CA THR A 83 2.87 -12.62 -8.53
C THR A 83 3.77 -11.41 -8.33
N GLN A 84 5.09 -11.60 -8.40
CA GLN A 84 6.08 -10.54 -8.42
C GLN A 84 7.08 -10.78 -9.55
N ILE A 85 7.24 -9.79 -10.43
CA ILE A 85 8.17 -9.81 -11.55
C ILE A 85 9.17 -8.66 -11.38
N THR A 86 10.46 -8.98 -11.45
CA THR A 86 11.52 -7.98 -11.50
C THR A 86 12.09 -7.90 -12.90
N LEU A 87 12.17 -6.68 -13.44
CA LEU A 87 12.71 -6.37 -14.75
C LEU A 87 13.90 -5.41 -14.60
N GLU A 88 14.93 -5.57 -15.41
CA GLU A 88 16.01 -4.61 -15.57
C GLU A 88 16.20 -4.34 -17.07
N ASN A 89 16.03 -3.08 -17.46
CA ASN A 89 15.99 -2.67 -18.86
C ASN A 89 15.04 -3.53 -19.70
N GLU A 90 13.81 -3.74 -19.18
CA GLU A 90 12.73 -4.56 -19.76
C GLU A 90 13.06 -6.07 -19.87
N ILE A 91 14.18 -6.53 -19.34
CA ILE A 91 14.55 -7.95 -19.30
C ILE A 91 14.13 -8.55 -17.95
N GLU A 92 13.34 -9.60 -17.97
CA GLU A 92 12.94 -10.32 -16.76
C GLU A 92 14.15 -10.95 -16.07
N LYS A 93 14.30 -10.65 -14.78
CA LYS A 93 15.36 -11.19 -13.91
C LYS A 93 14.79 -12.23 -12.95
N THR A 94 13.61 -11.97 -12.40
CA THR A 94 12.94 -12.90 -11.48
C THR A 94 11.45 -12.87 -11.73
N ASN A 95 10.81 -14.03 -11.50
CA ASN A 95 9.37 -14.19 -11.52
C ASN A 95 8.98 -15.11 -10.36
N ILE A 96 8.27 -14.57 -9.38
CA ILE A 96 7.81 -15.30 -8.20
C ILE A 96 6.28 -15.41 -8.32
N HIS A 97 5.79 -16.65 -8.27
CA HIS A 97 4.35 -16.93 -8.24
C HIS A 97 4.02 -17.79 -7.03
N ARG A 98 3.08 -17.34 -6.23
CA ARG A 98 2.61 -18.02 -5.02
C ARG A 98 1.09 -17.96 -5.00
N TYR A 99 0.45 -19.10 -4.80
CA TYR A 99 -1.02 -19.15 -4.82
C TYR A 99 -1.55 -20.27 -3.92
N ILE A 100 -2.83 -20.19 -3.62
CA ILE A 100 -3.56 -21.27 -2.93
C ILE A 100 -4.29 -22.09 -3.97
N GLU A 101 -4.07 -23.41 -3.94
CA GLU A 101 -4.81 -24.38 -4.71
C GLU A 101 -5.66 -25.24 -3.77
N LYS A 102 -6.96 -25.37 -4.08
CA LYS A 102 -7.84 -26.32 -3.39
C LYS A 102 -7.84 -27.65 -4.13
N ARG A 103 -7.53 -28.73 -3.43
CA ARG A 103 -7.63 -30.11 -3.91
C ARG A 103 -8.56 -30.87 -3.00
N GLU A 104 -9.71 -31.32 -3.52
CA GLU A 104 -10.77 -31.92 -2.70
C GLU A 104 -11.23 -30.98 -1.57
N ASN A 105 -10.96 -31.34 -0.31
CA ASN A 105 -11.31 -30.55 0.88
C ASN A 105 -10.09 -29.94 1.59
N LYS A 106 -8.95 -29.86 0.91
CA LYS A 106 -7.69 -29.34 1.46
C LYS A 106 -7.16 -28.20 0.64
N TYR A 107 -6.52 -27.26 1.32
CA TYR A 107 -5.80 -26.15 0.68
C TYR A 107 -4.31 -26.44 0.65
N PHE A 108 -3.65 -26.05 -0.44
CA PHE A 108 -2.22 -26.15 -0.63
C PHE A 108 -1.66 -24.80 -1.03
N TYR A 109 -0.70 -24.30 -0.25
CA TYR A 109 0.09 -23.15 -0.63
C TYR A 109 1.17 -23.57 -1.61
N MET A 110 1.07 -23.08 -2.81
CA MET A 110 1.97 -23.34 -3.93
C MET A 110 3.03 -22.23 -3.99
N SER A 111 4.30 -22.63 -3.96
CA SER A 111 5.46 -21.77 -4.15
C SER A 111 6.50 -22.53 -4.96
N GLU A 112 7.69 -21.96 -5.18
CA GLU A 112 8.80 -22.67 -5.84
C GLU A 112 9.25 -23.95 -5.08
N ALA A 113 8.99 -24.01 -3.78
CA ALA A 113 9.22 -25.18 -2.96
C ALA A 113 8.05 -26.20 -3.08
N ASN A 114 8.13 -27.31 -2.35
CA ASN A 114 7.05 -28.29 -2.29
C ASN A 114 5.75 -27.67 -1.79
N PRO A 115 4.59 -28.09 -2.31
CA PRO A 115 3.30 -27.66 -1.80
C PRO A 115 3.17 -27.86 -0.30
N LEU A 116 2.66 -26.86 0.41
CA LEU A 116 2.41 -26.93 1.85
C LEU A 116 0.90 -26.99 2.10
N GLU A 117 0.45 -28.07 2.75
CA GLU A 117 -0.95 -28.17 3.17
C GLU A 117 -1.28 -27.08 4.20
N LYS A 118 -2.43 -26.43 4.03
CA LYS A 118 -2.93 -25.33 4.83
C LYS A 118 -4.36 -25.58 5.28
N THR A 119 -4.68 -25.15 6.50
CA THR A 119 -6.06 -25.09 6.96
C THR A 119 -6.79 -23.89 6.37
N SER A 120 -8.12 -23.88 6.39
CA SER A 120 -8.91 -22.72 5.98
C SER A 120 -8.57 -21.47 6.81
N GLU A 121 -8.26 -21.64 8.10
CA GLU A 121 -7.84 -20.56 8.98
C GLU A 121 -6.50 -19.96 8.54
N GLU A 122 -5.50 -20.77 8.20
CA GLU A 122 -4.22 -20.29 7.69
C GLU A 122 -4.35 -19.56 6.35
N VAL A 123 -5.26 -20.02 5.48
CA VAL A 123 -5.56 -19.33 4.21
C VAL A 123 -6.24 -17.99 4.49
N ASN A 124 -7.22 -17.93 5.38
CA ASN A 124 -7.85 -16.68 5.79
C ASN A 124 -6.83 -15.69 6.39
N ASN A 125 -5.91 -16.19 7.21
CA ASN A 125 -4.84 -15.35 7.77
C ASN A 125 -3.91 -14.81 6.67
N LEU A 126 -3.59 -15.60 5.66
CA LEU A 126 -2.83 -15.14 4.49
C LEU A 126 -3.58 -14.04 3.72
N ILE A 127 -4.88 -14.24 3.47
CA ILE A 127 -5.73 -13.24 2.81
C ILE A 127 -5.82 -11.97 3.66
N ASN A 128 -5.88 -12.09 4.98
CA ASN A 128 -5.92 -10.94 5.87
C ASN A 128 -4.68 -10.04 5.76
N THR A 129 -3.52 -10.59 5.35
CA THR A 129 -2.32 -9.76 5.09
C THR A 129 -2.54 -8.72 3.99
N PHE A 130 -3.53 -8.91 3.12
CA PHE A 130 -3.95 -7.93 2.13
C PHE A 130 -4.47 -6.63 2.77
N PHE A 131 -5.10 -6.73 3.94
CA PHE A 131 -5.70 -5.58 4.63
C PHE A 131 -4.77 -4.94 5.65
N TYR A 132 -3.92 -5.73 6.29
CA TYR A 132 -3.07 -5.27 7.38
C TYR A 132 -1.63 -5.07 6.93
N THR A 133 -1.02 -3.98 7.36
CA THR A 133 0.44 -3.81 7.28
C THR A 133 1.12 -4.79 8.23
N SER A 134 1.76 -5.83 7.71
CA SER A 134 2.64 -6.64 8.54
C SER A 134 4.10 -6.24 8.28
N SER A 135 4.78 -5.81 9.34
CA SER A 135 6.21 -5.47 9.31
C SER A 135 7.11 -6.68 9.58
N SER A 136 6.67 -7.90 9.34
CA SER A 136 7.49 -9.09 9.53
C SER A 136 8.21 -9.48 8.24
N GLU A 137 9.53 -9.52 8.34
CA GLU A 137 10.47 -10.09 7.34
C GLU A 137 10.73 -9.30 6.05
N GLY A 138 10.63 -7.98 6.06
CA GLY A 138 11.19 -7.16 4.97
C GLY A 138 10.43 -7.20 3.64
N ILE A 139 9.30 -7.86 3.57
CA ILE A 139 8.35 -7.80 2.48
C ILE A 139 7.23 -6.85 2.92
N TYR A 140 7.31 -5.60 2.48
CA TYR A 140 6.22 -4.65 2.62
C TYR A 140 5.12 -5.01 1.60
N THR A 141 4.29 -5.96 1.93
CA THR A 141 2.92 -5.90 1.45
C THR A 141 2.24 -4.84 2.31
N GLY A 142 2.26 -3.60 1.87
CA GLY A 142 1.57 -2.52 2.55
C GLY A 142 0.11 -2.93 2.69
N GLY A 143 -0.42 -3.01 3.92
CA GLY A 143 -1.82 -3.27 4.14
C GLY A 143 -2.64 -2.21 3.40
N MET A 144 -3.70 -2.63 2.76
CA MET A 144 -4.52 -1.74 1.94
C MET A 144 -5.46 -0.87 2.78
N PHE A 145 -5.68 -1.21 4.05
CA PHE A 145 -6.43 -0.35 4.97
C PHE A 145 -5.51 0.71 5.56
N MET A 146 -5.77 1.96 5.23
CA MET A 146 -5.01 3.12 5.69
C MET A 146 -5.80 4.01 6.67
N GLY A 147 -7.03 3.66 6.98
CA GLY A 147 -7.95 4.52 7.73
C GLY A 147 -7.41 4.99 9.08
N ASP A 148 -6.77 4.12 9.86
CA ASP A 148 -6.25 4.49 11.18
C ASP A 148 -5.02 5.40 11.07
N ALA A 149 -4.05 5.04 10.22
CA ALA A 149 -2.88 5.85 9.99
C ALA A 149 -3.26 7.25 9.45
N PHE A 150 -4.25 7.31 8.56
CA PHE A 150 -4.72 8.58 8.01
C PHE A 150 -5.37 9.47 9.07
N ARG A 151 -6.17 8.89 9.99
CA ARG A 151 -6.76 9.64 11.10
C ARG A 151 -5.72 10.32 11.98
N GLU A 152 -4.58 9.67 12.21
CA GLU A 152 -3.50 10.21 13.05
C GLU A 152 -2.85 11.45 12.44
N ILE A 153 -2.64 11.46 11.13
CA ILE A 153 -1.95 12.56 10.43
C ILE A 153 -2.90 13.66 9.94
N LEU A 154 -4.21 13.40 9.92
CA LEU A 154 -5.21 14.28 9.35
C LEU A 154 -5.19 15.73 9.89
N PRO A 155 -5.00 15.98 11.20
CA PRO A 155 -4.93 17.35 11.71
C PRO A 155 -3.86 18.21 11.04
N ASP A 156 -2.77 17.59 10.57
CA ASP A 156 -1.62 18.26 9.98
C ASP A 156 -1.74 18.40 8.46
N ILE A 157 -2.58 17.59 7.81
CA ILE A 157 -2.68 17.50 6.35
C ILE A 157 -4.03 17.90 5.78
N GLN A 158 -5.00 18.32 6.59
CA GLN A 158 -6.38 18.57 6.15
C GLN A 158 -6.52 19.56 4.98
N ASP A 159 -5.60 20.51 4.85
CA ASP A 159 -5.59 21.50 3.76
C ASP A 159 -5.15 20.88 2.42
N LEU A 160 -4.54 19.68 2.46
CA LEU A 160 -4.10 18.91 1.31
C LEU A 160 -5.12 17.83 0.91
N VAL A 161 -6.25 17.78 1.61
CA VAL A 161 -7.29 16.77 1.42
C VAL A 161 -8.47 17.34 0.64
N THR A 162 -8.91 16.58 -0.36
CA THR A 162 -10.13 16.86 -1.14
C THR A 162 -11.08 15.67 -1.02
N ILE A 163 -12.39 15.95 -0.89
CA ILE A 163 -13.44 14.93 -0.89
C ILE A 163 -14.19 14.98 -2.22
N ASP A 164 -14.20 13.84 -2.91
CA ASP A 164 -15.09 13.58 -4.03
C ASP A 164 -16.35 12.89 -3.50
N SER A 165 -17.40 13.67 -3.25
CA SER A 165 -18.64 13.17 -2.67
C SER A 165 -19.43 12.30 -3.64
N GLU A 166 -19.28 12.48 -4.95
CA GLU A 166 -19.98 11.69 -5.98
C GLU A 166 -19.44 10.25 -6.01
N ASN A 167 -18.13 10.10 -6.05
CA ASN A 167 -17.46 8.80 -6.08
C ASN A 167 -17.15 8.24 -4.69
N LYS A 168 -17.46 8.99 -3.63
CA LYS A 168 -17.15 8.63 -2.24
C LYS A 168 -15.67 8.34 -2.02
N LEU A 169 -14.84 9.24 -2.49
CA LEU A 169 -13.38 9.16 -2.40
C LEU A 169 -12.82 10.32 -1.60
N LEU A 170 -11.75 10.04 -0.87
CA LEU A 170 -10.91 11.04 -0.24
C LEU A 170 -9.57 11.02 -0.95
N VAL A 171 -9.13 12.19 -1.44
CA VAL A 171 -7.86 12.36 -2.15
C VAL A 171 -6.95 13.27 -1.34
N TYR A 172 -5.79 12.75 -1.00
CA TYR A 172 -4.69 13.50 -0.38
C TYR A 172 -3.58 13.69 -1.42
N SER A 173 -3.17 14.95 -1.63
CA SER A 173 -2.08 15.26 -2.56
C SER A 173 -1.03 16.11 -1.86
N TYR A 174 0.22 15.71 -2.01
CA TYR A 174 1.35 16.30 -1.32
C TYR A 174 2.52 16.50 -2.28
N VAL A 175 3.14 17.66 -2.20
CA VAL A 175 4.39 17.98 -2.90
C VAL A 175 5.38 18.55 -1.89
N ASN A 176 6.54 17.98 -1.81
CA ASN A 176 7.62 18.48 -0.95
C ASN A 176 8.94 18.56 -1.72
N ILE A 177 9.71 19.59 -1.42
CA ILE A 177 11.06 19.77 -1.92
C ILE A 177 11.97 19.84 -0.70
N MET A 178 12.86 18.89 -0.58
CA MET A 178 13.83 18.80 0.51
C MET A 178 15.23 18.99 -0.06
N ASN A 179 16.10 19.64 0.73
CA ASN A 179 17.53 19.68 0.44
C ASN A 179 18.23 18.70 1.39
N ASP A 180 18.76 17.61 0.85
CA ASP A 180 19.53 16.62 1.58
C ASP A 180 20.99 16.66 1.09
N GLU A 181 21.93 16.99 1.98
CA GLU A 181 23.36 17.10 1.67
C GLU A 181 23.70 17.96 0.43
N ASN A 182 23.01 19.10 0.24
CA ASN A 182 23.07 19.99 -0.92
C ASN A 182 22.48 19.41 -2.22
N LYS A 183 21.65 18.40 -2.13
CA LYS A 183 20.91 17.83 -3.25
C LYS A 183 19.43 18.09 -3.08
N GLU A 184 18.79 18.55 -4.13
CA GLU A 184 17.34 18.73 -4.14
C GLU A 184 16.66 17.38 -4.37
N VAL A 185 15.74 17.04 -3.48
CA VAL A 185 14.86 15.88 -3.62
C VAL A 185 13.43 16.37 -3.66
N ARG A 186 12.76 16.14 -4.77
CA ARG A 186 11.32 16.42 -4.95
C ARG A 186 10.51 15.16 -4.76
N ILE A 187 9.50 15.22 -3.89
CA ILE A 187 8.54 14.15 -3.65
C ILE A 187 7.16 14.66 -4.01
N GLU A 188 6.47 13.94 -4.87
CA GLU A 188 5.09 14.14 -5.23
C GLU A 188 4.32 12.88 -4.89
N GLN A 189 3.26 12.99 -4.09
CA GLN A 189 2.44 11.85 -3.70
C GLN A 189 0.96 12.20 -3.79
N THR A 190 0.19 11.28 -4.35
CA THR A 190 -1.27 11.33 -4.32
C THR A 190 -1.78 9.99 -3.81
N VAL A 191 -2.60 10.04 -2.76
CA VAL A 191 -3.24 8.88 -2.14
C VAL A 191 -4.74 9.05 -2.25
N THR A 192 -5.43 8.03 -2.72
CA THR A 192 -6.89 7.98 -2.82
C THR A 192 -7.43 6.87 -1.94
N LEU A 193 -8.31 7.20 -1.00
CA LEU A 193 -9.00 6.28 -0.13
C LEU A 193 -10.48 6.24 -0.47
N ASP A 194 -11.10 5.07 -0.32
CA ASP A 194 -12.56 4.96 -0.40
C ASP A 194 -13.24 5.33 0.94
N GLN A 195 -14.55 5.29 0.94
CA GLN A 195 -15.39 5.60 2.12
C GLN A 195 -15.16 4.66 3.31
N TYR A 196 -14.45 3.56 3.16
CA TYR A 196 -14.15 2.60 4.23
C TYR A 196 -12.73 2.75 4.77
N GLY A 197 -11.91 3.63 4.18
CA GLY A 197 -10.50 3.83 4.51
C GLY A 197 -9.54 2.88 3.79
N MET A 198 -10.03 2.20 2.75
CA MET A 198 -9.19 1.37 1.88
C MET A 198 -8.45 2.23 0.86
N LEU A 199 -7.20 1.91 0.63
CA LEU A 199 -6.43 2.44 -0.48
C LEU A 199 -7.07 2.00 -1.80
N VAL A 200 -7.40 2.96 -2.64
CA VAL A 200 -7.87 2.73 -4.03
C VAL A 200 -6.72 2.95 -5.00
N LYS A 201 -5.95 4.00 -4.77
CA LYS A 201 -4.83 4.37 -5.62
C LYS A 201 -3.77 5.12 -4.84
N GLU A 202 -2.51 4.88 -5.17
CA GLU A 202 -1.38 5.70 -4.75
C GLU A 202 -0.45 5.91 -5.95
N ASP A 203 -0.07 7.15 -6.18
CA ASP A 203 0.99 7.55 -7.08
C ASP A 203 2.05 8.31 -6.26
N LEU A 204 3.27 7.83 -6.27
CA LEU A 204 4.43 8.46 -5.65
C LEU A 204 5.52 8.64 -6.69
N VAL A 205 6.04 9.85 -6.81
CA VAL A 205 7.21 10.16 -7.65
C VAL A 205 8.25 10.87 -6.79
N LYS A 206 9.45 10.32 -6.75
CA LYS A 206 10.61 10.92 -6.10
C LYS A 206 11.67 11.21 -7.14
N THR A 207 12.04 12.46 -7.30
CA THR A 207 13.06 12.93 -8.26
C THR A 207 14.25 13.49 -7.49
N SER A 208 15.45 13.13 -7.90
CA SER A 208 16.71 13.65 -7.38
C SER A 208 17.76 13.70 -8.50
N ASP A 209 18.92 14.25 -8.22
CA ASP A 209 20.08 14.22 -9.14
C ASP A 209 20.63 12.81 -9.38
N LEU A 210 20.27 11.83 -8.55
CA LEU A 210 20.66 10.43 -8.71
C LEU A 210 19.72 9.66 -9.64
N GLY A 211 18.49 10.17 -9.85
CA GLY A 211 17.51 9.49 -10.68
C GLY A 211 16.07 9.75 -10.26
N VAL A 212 15.18 8.95 -10.81
CA VAL A 212 13.75 8.98 -10.55
C VAL A 212 13.32 7.65 -9.95
N TYR A 213 12.49 7.72 -8.92
CA TYR A 213 11.80 6.59 -8.33
C TYR A 213 10.30 6.84 -8.36
N GLU A 214 9.55 5.89 -8.89
CA GLU A 214 8.09 5.96 -8.98
C GLU A 214 7.47 4.73 -8.34
N THR A 215 6.34 4.91 -7.67
CA THR A 215 5.48 3.83 -7.19
C THR A 215 4.06 4.12 -7.62
N HIS A 216 3.44 3.13 -8.25
CA HIS A 216 2.04 3.17 -8.64
C HIS A 216 1.32 1.99 -8.01
N ILE A 217 0.29 2.26 -7.21
CA ILE A 217 -0.54 1.25 -6.57
C ILE A 217 -1.99 1.43 -7.02
N GLU A 218 -2.65 0.35 -7.33
CA GLU A 218 -4.08 0.32 -7.60
C GLU A 218 -4.73 -0.87 -6.89
N VAL A 219 -5.84 -0.61 -6.21
CA VAL A 219 -6.68 -1.63 -5.57
C VAL A 219 -8.06 -1.57 -6.18
N LYS A 220 -8.56 -2.72 -6.63
CA LYS A 220 -9.89 -2.85 -7.23
C LYS A 220 -10.70 -3.87 -6.46
N LYS A 221 -11.92 -3.50 -6.12
CA LYS A 221 -12.97 -4.42 -5.73
C LYS A 221 -13.48 -5.12 -6.99
N GLN A 222 -13.58 -6.44 -6.97
CA GLN A 222 -14.10 -7.28 -8.06
C GLN A 222 -15.53 -7.70 -7.78
#